data_53669932a8294978b3966592d73e484b
#
_entry.id   53669932a8294978b3966592d73e484b
#
_cell.length_a   1.000
_cell.length_b   1.000
_cell.length_c   1.000
_cell.angle_alpha   90.00
_cell.angle_beta   90.00
_cell.angle_gamma   90.00
#
_symmetry.space_group_name_H-M   'P 1'
#
loop_
_entity.id
_entity.type
_entity.pdbx_description
1 polymer ?
#
loop_
_entity_poly.entity_id
_entity_poly.type
_entity_poly.pdbx_seq_one_letter_code
_entity_poly.pdbx_strand_id
1 'polypeptide(L)'
;MLFFILLKSMEAPIGIFDSGIGGLTVANAIRKKLPNESLVYFGDTAHLPYGDKSPELIRHYAARIAHFLSDQGCKMIVIACNTASSHAFQTVKDVVGPNVPVINVIDPVVNEVVDRYHGKKVGIIGTKGTVDSRIYPRRIKKADASVKVASLATPLLAPMIEEGFFRNTISQSIIHNYLEKKSLSEIQALILGCTHYPLIKREVKAYYDGKVEILDSPGIVASAIAKTLKEHQLESQRKADYRFIVSDKTSSFEKSTRIFFKERISLEELRIWD
;
A
#
# COMPACT_ATOMS: atom_id res chain seq x y z
N MET A 1 -11.84 8.62 -34.36
CA MET A 1 -10.62 9.04 -33.63
C MET A 1 -10.84 9.07 -32.12
N LEU A 2 -11.83 9.78 -31.60
CA LEU A 2 -12.13 9.86 -30.14
C LEU A 2 -12.42 8.49 -29.50
N PHE A 3 -13.21 7.64 -30.15
CA PHE A 3 -13.54 6.28 -29.67
C PHE A 3 -12.30 5.37 -29.60
N PHE A 4 -11.37 5.47 -30.53
CA PHE A 4 -10.10 4.73 -30.50
C PHE A 4 -9.16 5.20 -29.39
N ILE A 5 -9.15 6.51 -29.08
CA ILE A 5 -8.36 7.07 -27.97
C ILE A 5 -8.94 6.62 -26.63
N LEU A 6 -10.26 6.62 -26.46
CA LEU A 6 -10.95 6.12 -25.27
C LEU A 6 -10.67 4.62 -25.04
N LEU A 7 -10.82 3.78 -26.08
CA LEU A 7 -10.52 2.35 -25.99
C LEU A 7 -9.06 2.10 -25.58
N LYS A 8 -8.11 2.84 -26.18
CA LYS A 8 -6.70 2.71 -25.83
C LYS A 8 -6.42 3.13 -24.38
N SER A 9 -7.14 4.12 -23.84
CA SER A 9 -7.03 4.54 -22.45
C SER A 9 -7.64 3.53 -21.47
N MET A 10 -8.75 2.87 -21.81
CA MET A 10 -9.37 1.83 -20.98
C MET A 10 -8.47 0.59 -20.82
N GLU A 11 -7.70 0.25 -21.84
CA GLU A 11 -6.84 -0.93 -21.84
C GLU A 11 -5.42 -0.67 -21.33
N ALA A 12 -5.09 0.58 -21.06
CA ALA A 12 -3.84 0.96 -20.45
C ALA A 12 -3.71 0.35 -19.02
N PRO A 13 -2.50 0.02 -18.57
CA PRO A 13 -2.31 -0.63 -17.28
C PRO A 13 -2.54 0.33 -16.11
N ILE A 14 -2.81 -0.25 -14.93
CA ILE A 14 -2.70 0.45 -13.65
C ILE A 14 -1.24 0.41 -13.23
N GLY A 15 -0.63 1.59 -13.02
CA GLY A 15 0.70 1.72 -12.44
C GLY A 15 0.63 1.63 -10.92
N ILE A 16 1.44 0.75 -10.33
CA ILE A 16 1.50 0.55 -8.87
C ILE A 16 2.93 0.71 -8.45
N PHE A 17 3.21 1.48 -7.41
CA PHE A 17 4.55 1.50 -6.84
C PHE A 17 4.61 1.38 -5.33
N ASP A 18 5.72 0.84 -4.85
CA ASP A 18 6.05 0.65 -3.45
C ASP A 18 7.54 0.90 -3.22
N SER A 19 7.95 1.06 -1.95
CA SER A 19 9.37 1.16 -1.57
C SER A 19 10.18 -0.13 -1.79
N GLY A 20 9.50 -1.24 -2.08
CA GLY A 20 10.14 -2.54 -2.26
C GLY A 20 9.19 -3.58 -2.84
N ILE A 21 9.02 -4.71 -2.16
CA ILE A 21 8.17 -5.82 -2.60
C ILE A 21 6.87 -5.97 -1.79
N GLY A 22 6.74 -5.26 -0.67
CA GLY A 22 5.56 -5.33 0.21
C GLY A 22 4.26 -4.95 -0.50
N GLY A 23 4.32 -3.97 -1.42
CA GLY A 23 3.19 -3.52 -2.22
C GLY A 23 2.61 -4.57 -3.16
N LEU A 24 3.29 -5.70 -3.36
CA LEU A 24 2.73 -6.87 -4.06
C LEU A 24 1.48 -7.42 -3.37
N THR A 25 1.29 -7.17 -2.06
CA THR A 25 0.03 -7.49 -1.36
C THR A 25 -1.14 -6.70 -1.93
N VAL A 26 -0.92 -5.42 -2.24
CA VAL A 26 -1.90 -4.52 -2.87
C VAL A 26 -2.13 -4.93 -4.32
N ALA A 27 -1.05 -5.17 -5.09
CA ALA A 27 -1.15 -5.64 -6.47
C ALA A 27 -1.94 -6.96 -6.58
N ASN A 28 -1.71 -7.91 -5.67
CA ASN A 28 -2.46 -9.17 -5.62
C ASN A 28 -3.95 -8.97 -5.28
N ALA A 29 -4.27 -8.02 -4.40
CA ALA A 29 -5.67 -7.69 -4.09
C ALA A 29 -6.38 -7.05 -5.29
N ILE A 30 -5.70 -6.15 -6.02
CA ILE A 30 -6.20 -5.54 -7.24
C ILE A 30 -6.46 -6.61 -8.30
N ARG A 31 -5.47 -7.46 -8.60
CA ARG A 31 -5.60 -8.55 -9.57
C ARG A 31 -6.81 -9.46 -9.29
N LYS A 32 -7.04 -9.79 -8.02
CA LYS A 32 -8.17 -10.63 -7.61
C LYS A 32 -9.52 -9.94 -7.76
N LYS A 33 -9.58 -8.65 -7.47
CA LYS A 33 -10.81 -7.86 -7.54
C LYS A 33 -11.15 -7.44 -8.96
N LEU A 34 -10.12 -7.21 -9.77
CA LEU A 34 -10.17 -6.64 -11.13
C LEU A 34 -9.35 -7.52 -12.09
N PRO A 35 -9.81 -8.73 -12.41
CA PRO A 35 -9.01 -9.72 -13.16
C PRO A 35 -8.71 -9.33 -14.60
N ASN A 36 -9.40 -8.32 -15.15
CA ASN A 36 -9.18 -7.82 -16.50
C ASN A 36 -8.21 -6.63 -16.56
N GLU A 37 -7.79 -6.09 -15.41
CA GLU A 37 -6.89 -4.94 -15.35
C GLU A 37 -5.43 -5.34 -15.45
N SER A 38 -4.74 -4.82 -16.47
CA SER A 38 -3.29 -4.96 -16.59
C SER A 38 -2.58 -4.13 -15.54
N LEU A 39 -1.45 -4.62 -15.04
CA LEU A 39 -0.67 -3.98 -13.98
C LEU A 39 0.79 -3.77 -14.40
N VAL A 40 1.32 -2.60 -14.13
CA VAL A 40 2.76 -2.34 -14.10
C VAL A 40 3.14 -2.00 -12.66
N TYR A 41 3.82 -2.93 -12.00
CA TYR A 41 4.33 -2.76 -10.65
C TYR A 41 5.76 -2.30 -10.67
N PHE A 42 6.10 -1.28 -9.87
CA PHE A 42 7.47 -0.83 -9.64
C PHE A 42 7.81 -0.86 -8.15
N GLY A 43 8.79 -1.68 -7.77
CA GLY A 43 9.35 -1.74 -6.43
C GLY A 43 10.72 -1.06 -6.35
N ASP A 44 10.84 -0.02 -5.51
CA ASP A 44 12.10 0.70 -5.34
C ASP A 44 13.03 0.00 -4.35
N THR A 45 13.46 -1.20 -4.71
CA THR A 45 14.29 -2.06 -3.87
C THR A 45 15.70 -1.51 -3.63
N ALA A 46 16.21 -0.67 -4.53
CA ALA A 46 17.51 -0.01 -4.36
C ALA A 46 17.54 1.01 -3.21
N HIS A 47 16.39 1.57 -2.85
CA HIS A 47 16.29 2.65 -1.85
C HIS A 47 15.46 2.28 -0.61
N LEU A 48 15.07 1.02 -0.45
CA LEU A 48 14.37 0.58 0.77
C LEU A 48 15.27 0.69 2.02
N PRO A 49 14.70 0.75 3.23
CA PRO A 49 13.29 0.99 3.52
C PRO A 49 12.95 2.49 3.51
N TYR A 50 11.77 2.87 3.04
CA TYR A 50 11.32 4.28 3.08
C TYR A 50 10.97 4.76 4.50
N GLY A 51 10.70 3.83 5.41
CA GLY A 51 10.28 4.14 6.78
C GLY A 51 11.28 4.97 7.60
N ASP A 52 12.56 4.96 7.22
CA ASP A 52 13.65 5.65 7.89
C ASP A 52 14.24 6.81 7.05
N LYS A 53 13.61 7.15 5.90
CA LYS A 53 14.09 8.24 5.01
C LYS A 53 13.38 9.55 5.27
N SER A 54 14.05 10.65 4.90
CA SER A 54 13.45 11.98 5.00
C SER A 54 12.26 12.14 4.03
N PRO A 55 11.27 12.99 4.37
CA PRO A 55 10.16 13.30 3.47
C PRO A 55 10.59 13.81 2.09
N GLU A 56 11.67 14.62 2.04
CA GLU A 56 12.24 15.18 0.80
C GLU A 56 12.71 14.06 -0.14
N LEU A 57 13.45 13.11 0.41
CA LEU A 57 14.00 11.99 -0.36
C LEU A 57 12.88 11.07 -0.86
N ILE A 58 11.88 10.82 -0.03
CA ILE A 58 10.70 10.04 -0.43
C ILE A 58 9.94 10.72 -1.57
N ARG A 59 9.76 12.05 -1.51
CA ARG A 59 9.13 12.82 -2.61
C ARG A 59 9.94 12.74 -3.90
N HIS A 60 11.27 12.84 -3.80
CA HIS A 60 12.16 12.72 -4.95
C HIS A 60 11.99 11.36 -5.65
N TYR A 61 12.08 10.27 -4.89
CA TYR A 61 11.90 8.93 -5.46
C TYR A 61 10.50 8.72 -6.03
N ALA A 62 9.48 9.13 -5.31
CA ALA A 62 8.10 8.99 -5.77
C ALA A 62 7.82 9.78 -7.06
N ALA A 63 8.42 10.98 -7.23
CA ALA A 63 8.31 11.76 -8.46
C ALA A 63 8.93 11.04 -9.65
N ARG A 64 10.14 10.49 -9.50
CA ARG A 64 10.82 9.73 -10.56
C ARG A 64 10.03 8.50 -10.98
N ILE A 65 9.51 7.75 -10.01
CA ILE A 65 8.69 6.56 -10.29
C ILE A 65 7.36 6.96 -10.96
N ALA A 66 6.76 8.07 -10.54
CA ALA A 66 5.53 8.56 -11.16
C ALA A 66 5.74 8.97 -12.63
N HIS A 67 6.86 9.64 -12.95
CA HIS A 67 7.25 9.90 -14.34
C HIS A 67 7.40 8.61 -15.13
N PHE A 68 8.17 7.65 -14.62
CA PHE A 68 8.34 6.36 -15.26
C PHE A 68 7.01 5.66 -15.56
N LEU A 69 6.10 5.58 -14.58
CA LEU A 69 4.80 4.95 -14.77
C LEU A 69 3.92 5.72 -15.76
N SER A 70 4.02 7.05 -15.81
CA SER A 70 3.34 7.87 -16.81
C SER A 70 3.88 7.57 -18.22
N ASP A 71 5.20 7.41 -18.38
CA ASP A 71 5.84 7.05 -19.66
C ASP A 71 5.46 5.63 -20.11
N GLN A 72 5.12 4.73 -19.17
CA GLN A 72 4.53 3.43 -19.49
C GLN A 72 3.05 3.54 -19.92
N GLY A 73 2.48 4.72 -19.98
CA GLY A 73 1.10 4.96 -20.39
C GLY A 73 0.06 4.49 -19.38
N CYS A 74 0.37 4.45 -18.10
CA CYS A 74 -0.55 3.99 -17.07
C CYS A 74 -1.78 4.92 -16.97
N LYS A 75 -2.99 4.34 -16.99
CA LYS A 75 -4.27 5.07 -16.87
C LYS A 75 -4.60 5.53 -15.45
N MET A 76 -3.94 4.98 -14.46
CA MET A 76 -4.10 5.27 -13.03
C MET A 76 -2.79 4.98 -12.33
N ILE A 77 -2.46 5.75 -11.30
CA ILE A 77 -1.30 5.49 -10.43
C ILE A 77 -1.76 5.14 -9.02
N VAL A 78 -1.22 4.05 -8.47
CA VAL A 78 -1.48 3.59 -7.09
C VAL A 78 -0.20 3.65 -6.28
N ILE A 79 -0.21 4.43 -5.20
CA ILE A 79 0.88 4.50 -4.22
C ILE A 79 0.62 3.42 -3.18
N ALA A 80 1.21 2.23 -3.33
CA ALA A 80 0.99 1.10 -2.44
C ALA A 80 1.69 1.27 -1.08
N CYS A 81 2.82 1.96 -1.02
CA CYS A 81 3.58 2.21 0.20
C CYS A 81 2.87 3.22 1.12
N ASN A 82 2.62 2.86 2.39
CA ASN A 82 2.05 3.79 3.38
C ASN A 82 2.95 4.99 3.64
N THR A 83 4.27 4.79 3.73
CA THR A 83 5.23 5.87 3.94
C THR A 83 5.27 6.83 2.74
N ALA A 84 5.32 6.30 1.50
CA ALA A 84 5.24 7.13 0.30
C ALA A 84 3.89 7.87 0.20
N SER A 85 2.78 7.19 0.51
CA SER A 85 1.44 7.79 0.57
C SER A 85 1.37 8.95 1.57
N SER A 86 2.10 8.84 2.68
CA SER A 86 2.12 9.86 3.73
C SER A 86 2.83 11.16 3.31
N HIS A 87 3.86 11.05 2.48
CA HIS A 87 4.78 12.15 2.20
C HIS A 87 4.76 12.64 0.75
N ALA A 88 4.39 11.80 -0.21
CA ALA A 88 4.56 12.07 -1.64
C ALA A 88 3.25 12.09 -2.45
N PHE A 89 2.08 11.92 -1.84
CA PHE A 89 0.81 11.87 -2.59
C PHE A 89 0.58 13.09 -3.48
N GLN A 90 0.78 14.30 -2.96
CA GLN A 90 0.62 15.52 -3.75
C GLN A 90 1.68 15.61 -4.86
N THR A 91 2.93 15.29 -4.55
CA THR A 91 4.02 15.25 -5.54
C THR A 91 3.70 14.33 -6.72
N VAL A 92 3.18 13.13 -6.46
CA VAL A 92 2.78 12.21 -7.53
C VAL A 92 1.64 12.79 -8.37
N LYS A 93 0.63 13.41 -7.75
CA LYS A 93 -0.46 14.08 -8.47
C LYS A 93 0.03 15.21 -9.38
N ASP A 94 0.96 16.02 -8.88
CA ASP A 94 1.53 17.13 -9.64
C ASP A 94 2.33 16.64 -10.85
N VAL A 95 3.04 15.51 -10.71
CA VAL A 95 3.81 14.88 -11.80
C VAL A 95 2.91 14.30 -12.88
N VAL A 96 1.89 13.52 -12.52
CA VAL A 96 1.06 12.83 -13.51
C VAL A 96 -0.05 13.69 -14.09
N GLY A 97 -0.32 14.84 -13.46
CA GLY A 97 -1.33 15.80 -13.91
C GLY A 97 -2.78 15.38 -13.60
N PRO A 98 -3.74 16.25 -13.94
CA PRO A 98 -5.13 16.11 -13.49
C PRO A 98 -5.92 15.00 -14.20
N ASN A 99 -5.43 14.52 -15.35
CA ASN A 99 -6.16 13.56 -16.19
C ASN A 99 -5.92 12.09 -15.77
N VAL A 100 -4.93 11.82 -14.90
CA VAL A 100 -4.60 10.48 -14.42
C VAL A 100 -4.98 10.39 -12.96
N PRO A 101 -5.97 9.55 -12.58
CA PRO A 101 -6.33 9.33 -11.20
C PRO A 101 -5.14 8.78 -10.39
N VAL A 102 -4.91 9.37 -9.20
CA VAL A 102 -3.90 8.89 -8.26
C VAL A 102 -4.60 8.41 -6.99
N ILE A 103 -4.37 7.16 -6.62
CA ILE A 103 -4.88 6.57 -5.39
C ILE A 103 -3.70 6.27 -4.46
N ASN A 104 -3.81 6.69 -3.21
CA ASN A 104 -2.92 6.27 -2.13
C ASN A 104 -3.62 5.22 -1.24
N VAL A 105 -2.86 4.43 -0.50
CA VAL A 105 -3.43 3.37 0.36
C VAL A 105 -4.03 3.88 1.67
N ILE A 106 -3.90 5.17 1.97
CA ILE A 106 -4.35 5.77 3.24
C ILE A 106 -5.82 6.21 3.14
N ASP A 107 -6.17 6.97 2.10
CA ASP A 107 -7.50 7.59 1.98
C ASP A 107 -8.65 6.59 1.99
N PRO A 108 -8.58 5.46 1.25
CA PRO A 108 -9.64 4.45 1.33
C PRO A 108 -9.83 3.87 2.74
N VAL A 109 -8.72 3.66 3.47
CA VAL A 109 -8.77 3.15 4.85
C VAL A 109 -9.33 4.20 5.82
N VAL A 110 -8.99 5.47 5.62
CA VAL A 110 -9.57 6.58 6.42
C VAL A 110 -11.08 6.64 6.22
N ASN A 111 -11.57 6.54 4.98
CA ASN A 111 -13.00 6.55 4.69
C ASN A 111 -13.71 5.38 5.38
N GLU A 112 -13.16 4.15 5.27
CA GLU A 112 -13.70 2.97 5.95
C GLU A 112 -13.80 3.17 7.48
N VAL A 113 -12.77 3.79 8.07
CA VAL A 113 -12.74 4.09 9.52
C VAL A 113 -13.83 5.10 9.89
N VAL A 114 -13.96 6.18 9.15
CA VAL A 114 -14.94 7.22 9.41
C VAL A 114 -16.37 6.67 9.28
N ASP A 115 -16.62 5.85 8.27
CA ASP A 115 -17.95 5.27 8.03
C ASP A 115 -18.37 4.28 9.13
N ARG A 116 -17.42 3.56 9.77
CA ARG A 116 -17.75 2.43 10.65
C ARG A 116 -17.44 2.62 12.12
N TYR A 117 -16.58 3.57 12.48
CA TYR A 117 -16.04 3.69 13.85
C TYR A 117 -16.32 5.05 14.51
N HIS A 118 -17.43 5.68 14.15
CA HIS A 118 -17.89 6.92 14.80
C HIS A 118 -17.90 6.80 16.33
N GLY A 119 -17.28 7.75 17.04
CA GLY A 119 -17.20 7.77 18.50
C GLY A 119 -16.25 6.71 19.12
N LYS A 120 -15.62 5.88 18.32
CA LYS A 120 -14.77 4.75 18.79
C LYS A 120 -13.29 5.09 18.77
N LYS A 121 -12.49 4.19 19.38
CA LYS A 121 -11.04 4.26 19.35
C LYS A 121 -10.49 3.26 18.35
N VAL A 122 -9.64 3.72 17.42
CA VAL A 122 -8.97 2.91 16.40
C VAL A 122 -7.46 2.97 16.61
N GLY A 123 -6.80 1.83 16.54
CA GLY A 123 -5.35 1.69 16.55
C GLY A 123 -4.77 1.73 15.13
N ILE A 124 -3.54 2.18 15.01
CA ILE A 124 -2.72 2.00 13.81
C ILE A 124 -1.32 1.56 14.22
N ILE A 125 -0.80 0.54 13.56
CA ILE A 125 0.61 0.16 13.58
C ILE A 125 1.23 0.41 12.22
N GLY A 126 2.48 0.89 12.18
CA GLY A 126 3.15 1.26 10.93
C GLY A 126 4.65 1.48 11.10
N THR A 127 5.32 1.86 10.02
CA THR A 127 6.72 2.32 10.08
C THR A 127 6.83 3.63 10.84
N LYS A 128 8.05 3.99 11.29
CA LYS A 128 8.31 5.30 11.90
C LYS A 128 7.81 6.43 11.00
N GLY A 129 8.23 6.47 9.72
CA GLY A 129 7.85 7.51 8.78
C GLY A 129 6.34 7.67 8.61
N THR A 130 5.57 6.57 8.60
CA THR A 130 4.10 6.63 8.55
C THR A 130 3.51 7.21 9.83
N VAL A 131 3.97 6.76 11.00
CA VAL A 131 3.45 7.21 12.30
C VAL A 131 3.83 8.65 12.59
N ASP A 132 5.09 9.03 12.38
CA ASP A 132 5.61 10.37 12.63
C ASP A 132 4.97 11.43 11.72
N SER A 133 4.58 11.05 10.50
CA SER A 133 3.80 11.91 9.59
C SER A 133 2.46 12.35 10.17
N ARG A 134 1.90 11.60 11.12
CA ARG A 134 0.57 11.79 11.72
C ARG A 134 -0.56 11.86 10.69
N ILE A 135 -0.39 11.28 9.49
CA ILE A 135 -1.33 11.42 8.39
C ILE A 135 -2.70 10.79 8.72
N TYR A 136 -2.72 9.58 9.30
CA TYR A 136 -3.97 8.91 9.69
C TYR A 136 -4.73 9.69 10.75
N PRO A 137 -4.15 10.05 11.92
CA PRO A 137 -4.84 10.87 12.91
C PRO A 137 -5.38 12.19 12.36
N ARG A 138 -4.58 12.88 11.51
CA ARG A 138 -5.00 14.17 10.94
C ARG A 138 -6.18 14.02 9.99
N ARG A 139 -6.14 13.01 9.08
CA ARG A 139 -7.21 12.80 8.10
C ARG A 139 -8.48 12.29 8.75
N ILE A 140 -8.38 11.32 9.66
CA ILE A 140 -9.53 10.81 10.41
C ILE A 140 -10.17 11.94 11.21
N LYS A 141 -9.39 12.70 11.99
CA LYS A 141 -9.92 13.81 12.79
C LYS A 141 -10.57 14.90 11.93
N LYS A 142 -10.04 15.15 10.72
CA LYS A 142 -10.62 16.13 9.79
C LYS A 142 -11.99 15.67 9.28
N ALA A 143 -12.15 14.38 9.03
CA ALA A 143 -13.39 13.80 8.50
C ALA A 143 -14.39 13.49 9.62
N ASP A 144 -13.94 12.97 10.76
CA ASP A 144 -14.74 12.72 11.96
C ASP A 144 -13.91 12.92 13.23
N ALA A 145 -14.15 14.02 13.94
CA ALA A 145 -13.44 14.36 15.16
C ALA A 145 -13.77 13.47 16.36
N SER A 146 -14.86 12.69 16.30
CA SER A 146 -15.28 11.78 17.38
C SER A 146 -14.43 10.52 17.44
N VAL A 147 -13.81 10.10 16.32
CA VAL A 147 -12.94 8.92 16.25
C VAL A 147 -11.61 9.22 16.93
N LYS A 148 -11.29 8.45 17.95
CA LYS A 148 -9.99 8.52 18.64
C LYS A 148 -8.97 7.62 17.94
N VAL A 149 -7.78 8.13 17.65
CA VAL A 149 -6.73 7.36 16.96
C VAL A 149 -5.50 7.21 17.85
N ALA A 150 -5.09 5.95 18.05
CA ALA A 150 -3.84 5.59 18.72
C ALA A 150 -2.85 5.07 17.67
N SER A 151 -1.69 5.71 17.55
CA SER A 151 -0.65 5.31 16.59
C SER A 151 0.57 4.74 17.30
N LEU A 152 1.12 3.65 16.76
CA LEU A 152 2.33 3.01 17.29
C LEU A 152 3.28 2.65 16.15
N ALA A 153 4.51 3.15 16.21
CA ALA A 153 5.58 2.72 15.32
C ALA A 153 6.08 1.31 15.70
N THR A 154 6.21 0.44 14.69
CA THR A 154 6.60 -0.96 14.86
C THR A 154 7.77 -1.31 13.92
N PRO A 155 8.97 -0.71 14.13
CA PRO A 155 10.07 -0.73 13.17
C PRO A 155 10.62 -2.14 12.89
N LEU A 156 10.47 -3.10 13.79
CA LEU A 156 10.98 -4.46 13.59
C LEU A 156 10.07 -5.33 12.72
N LEU A 157 8.78 -4.96 12.52
CA LEU A 157 7.84 -5.86 11.87
C LEU A 157 8.10 -6.01 10.37
N ALA A 158 8.40 -4.93 9.64
CA ALA A 158 8.63 -5.02 8.20
C ALA A 158 9.89 -5.82 7.87
N PRO A 159 11.09 -5.56 8.46
CA PRO A 159 12.28 -6.39 8.25
C PRO A 159 12.06 -7.86 8.62
N MET A 160 11.42 -8.14 9.75
CA MET A 160 11.09 -9.48 10.18
C MET A 160 10.26 -10.25 9.12
N ILE A 161 9.30 -9.58 8.50
CA ILE A 161 8.45 -10.17 7.47
C ILE A 161 9.21 -10.37 6.17
N GLU A 162 10.05 -9.42 5.75
CA GLU A 162 10.87 -9.50 4.53
C GLU A 162 11.80 -10.71 4.57
N GLU A 163 12.40 -10.99 5.74
CA GLU A 163 13.22 -12.16 5.97
C GLU A 163 12.41 -13.48 6.10
N GLY A 164 11.09 -13.44 5.95
CA GLY A 164 10.23 -14.61 6.09
C GLY A 164 10.05 -15.10 7.54
N PHE A 165 10.49 -14.30 8.50
CA PHE A 165 10.56 -14.67 9.92
C PHE A 165 9.32 -14.20 10.67
N PHE A 166 8.13 -14.74 10.34
CA PHE A 166 6.86 -14.26 10.93
C PHE A 166 5.87 -15.34 11.38
N ARG A 167 6.30 -16.63 11.41
CA ARG A 167 5.45 -17.76 11.84
C ARG A 167 6.11 -18.65 12.88
N ASN A 168 6.83 -18.07 13.82
CA ASN A 168 7.54 -18.77 14.89
C ASN A 168 7.33 -18.05 16.23
N THR A 169 7.80 -18.65 17.32
CA THR A 169 7.63 -18.12 18.68
C THR A 169 8.28 -16.75 18.86
N ILE A 170 9.43 -16.50 18.23
CA ILE A 170 10.13 -15.22 18.37
C ILE A 170 9.33 -14.11 17.69
N SER A 171 8.84 -14.33 16.46
CA SER A 171 8.01 -13.35 15.77
C SER A 171 6.70 -13.07 16.51
N GLN A 172 6.09 -14.09 17.13
CA GLN A 172 4.92 -13.92 17.99
C GLN A 172 5.25 -13.04 19.20
N SER A 173 6.38 -13.26 19.86
CA SER A 173 6.82 -12.45 21.00
C SER A 173 7.03 -10.98 20.59
N ILE A 174 7.63 -10.74 19.43
CA ILE A 174 7.81 -9.37 18.90
C ILE A 174 6.45 -8.70 18.62
N ILE A 175 5.54 -9.41 17.96
CA ILE A 175 4.20 -8.92 17.67
C ILE A 175 3.46 -8.59 18.98
N HIS A 176 3.45 -9.51 19.96
CA HIS A 176 2.80 -9.33 21.25
C HIS A 176 3.38 -8.13 22.00
N ASN A 177 4.70 -7.98 22.06
CA ASN A 177 5.35 -6.83 22.71
C ASN A 177 4.89 -5.48 22.16
N TYR A 178 4.61 -5.39 20.84
CA TYR A 178 4.03 -4.18 20.26
C TYR A 178 2.55 -4.03 20.62
N LEU A 179 1.76 -5.10 20.51
CA LEU A 179 0.31 -5.03 20.66
C LEU A 179 -0.15 -4.82 22.10
N GLU A 180 0.65 -5.23 23.11
CA GLU A 180 0.36 -5.02 24.55
C GLU A 180 0.57 -3.58 25.02
N LYS A 181 1.11 -2.67 24.17
CA LYS A 181 1.34 -1.28 24.57
C LYS A 181 0.03 -0.60 24.97
N LYS A 182 0.03 0.08 26.11
CA LYS A 182 -1.14 0.76 26.67
C LYS A 182 -1.83 1.72 25.67
N SER A 183 -1.09 2.28 24.73
CA SER A 183 -1.67 3.13 23.68
C SER A 183 -2.71 2.40 22.83
N LEU A 184 -2.54 1.08 22.61
CA LEU A 184 -3.43 0.22 21.84
C LEU A 184 -4.51 -0.48 22.70
N SER A 185 -4.63 -0.16 23.99
CA SER A 185 -5.72 -0.69 24.80
C SER A 185 -7.08 -0.11 24.34
N GLU A 186 -8.14 -0.88 24.50
CA GLU A 186 -9.53 -0.49 24.24
C GLU A 186 -9.83 -0.02 22.80
N ILE A 187 -9.00 -0.41 21.83
CA ILE A 187 -9.30 -0.17 20.43
C ILE A 187 -10.37 -1.14 19.92
N GLN A 188 -11.23 -0.69 19.02
CA GLN A 188 -12.24 -1.53 18.37
C GLN A 188 -11.77 -2.04 17.00
N ALA A 189 -10.83 -1.35 16.38
CA ALA A 189 -10.20 -1.78 15.15
C ALA A 189 -8.71 -1.44 15.14
N LEU A 190 -7.94 -2.21 14.36
CA LEU A 190 -6.52 -1.97 14.13
C LEU A 190 -6.23 -1.87 12.63
N ILE A 191 -5.65 -0.74 12.23
CA ILE A 191 -5.16 -0.51 10.87
C ILE A 191 -3.74 -1.08 10.75
N LEU A 192 -3.52 -1.90 9.73
CA LEU A 192 -2.21 -2.38 9.34
C LEU A 192 -1.57 -1.38 8.37
N GLY A 193 -0.89 -0.36 8.91
CA GLY A 193 -0.34 0.79 8.18
C GLY A 193 1.02 0.52 7.51
N CYS A 194 1.23 -0.69 7.01
CA CYS A 194 2.38 -1.10 6.20
C CYS A 194 1.97 -2.21 5.24
N THR A 195 2.49 -2.19 4.03
CA THR A 195 2.21 -3.18 2.97
C THR A 195 2.63 -4.61 3.31
N HIS A 196 3.54 -4.78 4.26
CA HIS A 196 3.99 -6.08 4.77
C HIS A 196 3.03 -6.70 5.77
N TYR A 197 2.33 -5.90 6.56
CA TYR A 197 1.57 -6.37 7.72
C TYR A 197 0.34 -7.25 7.41
N PRO A 198 -0.27 -7.23 6.22
CA PRO A 198 -1.27 -8.23 5.85
C PRO A 198 -0.79 -9.68 6.00
N LEU A 199 0.53 -9.93 5.93
CA LEU A 199 1.12 -11.27 6.09
C LEU A 199 1.09 -11.79 7.52
N ILE A 200 1.06 -10.89 8.51
CA ILE A 200 0.92 -11.23 9.95
C ILE A 200 -0.49 -10.97 10.49
N LYS A 201 -1.46 -10.73 9.61
CA LYS A 201 -2.86 -10.46 10.00
C LYS A 201 -3.45 -11.57 10.88
N ARG A 202 -3.10 -12.83 10.62
CA ARG A 202 -3.57 -13.98 11.39
C ARG A 202 -3.04 -13.94 12.83
N GLU A 203 -1.76 -13.65 13.00
CA GLU A 203 -1.08 -13.56 14.28
C GLU A 203 -1.61 -12.39 15.11
N VAL A 204 -1.80 -11.24 14.46
CA VAL A 204 -2.40 -10.03 15.08
C VAL A 204 -3.86 -10.30 15.49
N LYS A 205 -4.65 -10.97 14.65
CA LYS A 205 -6.03 -11.34 14.97
C LYS A 205 -6.11 -12.32 16.14
N ALA A 206 -5.18 -13.29 16.20
CA ALA A 206 -5.09 -14.25 17.28
C ALA A 206 -4.76 -13.57 18.63
N TYR A 207 -3.87 -12.58 18.65
CA TYR A 207 -3.56 -11.81 19.85
C TYR A 207 -4.80 -11.15 20.47
N TYR A 208 -5.65 -10.56 19.65
CA TYR A 208 -6.87 -9.89 20.13
C TYR A 208 -8.06 -10.81 20.35
N ASP A 209 -7.92 -12.12 20.14
CA ASP A 209 -8.98 -13.12 20.32
C ASP A 209 -10.32 -12.72 19.63
N GLY A 210 -10.21 -12.11 18.44
CA GLY A 210 -11.35 -11.64 17.68
C GLY A 210 -12.07 -10.37 18.22
N LYS A 211 -11.62 -9.82 19.36
CA LYS A 211 -12.24 -8.64 20.00
C LYS A 211 -11.95 -7.32 19.28
N VAL A 212 -10.90 -7.29 18.46
CA VAL A 212 -10.48 -6.13 17.66
C VAL A 212 -10.55 -6.52 16.20
N GLU A 213 -11.24 -5.70 15.41
CA GLU A 213 -11.28 -5.91 13.96
C GLU A 213 -9.95 -5.49 13.32
N ILE A 214 -9.38 -6.36 12.48
CA ILE A 214 -8.14 -6.04 11.76
C ILE A 214 -8.51 -5.58 10.35
N LEU A 215 -8.34 -4.29 10.09
CA LEU A 215 -8.68 -3.69 8.81
C LEU A 215 -7.71 -4.14 7.71
N ASP A 216 -8.28 -4.72 6.65
CA ASP A 216 -7.55 -5.28 5.51
C ASP A 216 -7.31 -4.21 4.45
N SER A 217 -6.26 -3.43 4.63
CA SER A 217 -5.94 -2.32 3.73
C SER A 217 -5.89 -2.71 2.24
N PRO A 218 -5.25 -3.83 1.81
CA PRO A 218 -5.25 -4.23 0.40
C PRO A 218 -6.63 -4.43 -0.21
N GLY A 219 -7.56 -5.07 0.51
CA GLY A 219 -8.94 -5.30 0.03
C GLY A 219 -9.74 -3.99 -0.08
N ILE A 220 -9.61 -3.11 0.93
CA ILE A 220 -10.24 -1.79 0.95
C ILE A 220 -9.74 -0.94 -0.23
N VAL A 221 -8.42 -0.91 -0.45
CA VAL A 221 -7.80 -0.17 -1.55
C VAL A 221 -8.23 -0.72 -2.91
N ALA A 222 -8.25 -2.05 -3.10
CA ALA A 222 -8.71 -2.64 -4.36
C ALA A 222 -10.19 -2.30 -4.65
N SER A 223 -11.03 -2.18 -3.62
CA SER A 223 -12.43 -1.75 -3.78
C SER A 223 -12.54 -0.28 -4.17
N ALA A 224 -11.71 0.59 -3.59
CA ALA A 224 -11.65 2.01 -3.97
C ALA A 224 -11.17 2.19 -5.41
N ILE A 225 -10.16 1.41 -5.86
CA ILE A 225 -9.68 1.41 -7.24
C ILE A 225 -10.80 1.01 -8.20
N ALA A 226 -11.53 -0.07 -7.90
CA ALA A 226 -12.66 -0.52 -8.72
C ALA A 226 -13.73 0.58 -8.86
N LYS A 227 -14.04 1.26 -7.76
CA LYS A 227 -14.99 2.38 -7.76
C LYS A 227 -14.48 3.52 -8.64
N THR A 228 -13.22 3.93 -8.49
CA THR A 228 -12.63 5.02 -9.28
C THR A 228 -12.57 4.69 -10.77
N LEU A 229 -12.18 3.47 -11.15
CA LEU A 229 -12.18 3.04 -12.56
C LEU A 229 -13.57 3.14 -13.18
N LYS A 230 -14.60 2.69 -12.44
CA LYS A 230 -15.99 2.78 -12.90
C LYS A 230 -16.46 4.24 -13.06
N GLU A 231 -16.18 5.10 -12.08
CA GLU A 231 -16.53 6.52 -12.11
C GLU A 231 -15.89 7.27 -13.29
N HIS A 232 -14.65 6.88 -13.65
CA HIS A 232 -13.91 7.45 -14.77
C HIS A 232 -14.13 6.71 -16.10
N GLN A 233 -14.94 5.64 -16.14
CA GLN A 233 -15.16 4.79 -17.33
C GLN A 233 -13.86 4.23 -17.91
N LEU A 234 -12.96 3.77 -17.01
CA LEU A 234 -11.62 3.26 -17.33
C LEU A 234 -11.50 1.74 -17.17
N GLU A 235 -12.60 1.01 -16.95
CA GLU A 235 -12.59 -0.44 -16.75
C GLU A 235 -12.17 -1.19 -18.03
N SER A 236 -11.17 -2.06 -17.94
CA SER A 236 -10.71 -2.91 -19.06
C SER A 236 -11.63 -4.12 -19.24
N GLN A 237 -11.81 -4.50 -20.52
CA GLN A 237 -12.56 -5.70 -20.91
C GLN A 237 -11.63 -6.79 -21.49
N ARG A 238 -10.31 -6.52 -21.58
CA ARG A 238 -9.34 -7.45 -22.16
C ARG A 238 -8.72 -8.36 -21.11
N LYS A 239 -8.04 -9.40 -21.59
CA LYS A 239 -7.20 -10.24 -20.74
C LYS A 239 -6.04 -9.40 -20.19
N ALA A 240 -5.87 -9.43 -18.88
CA ALA A 240 -4.83 -8.68 -18.18
C ALA A 240 -3.42 -9.19 -18.48
N ASP A 241 -2.47 -8.27 -18.53
CA ASP A 241 -1.03 -8.53 -18.54
C ASP A 241 -0.39 -7.91 -17.30
N TYR A 242 0.66 -8.57 -16.75
CA TYR A 242 1.28 -8.16 -15.51
C TYR A 242 2.80 -8.04 -15.66
N ARG A 243 3.32 -6.83 -15.45
CA ARG A 243 4.75 -6.57 -15.40
C ARG A 243 5.17 -6.18 -13.98
N PHE A 244 6.22 -6.82 -13.48
CA PHE A 244 6.76 -6.58 -12.15
C PHE A 244 8.22 -6.15 -12.27
N ILE A 245 8.48 -4.89 -11.96
CA ILE A 245 9.76 -4.23 -12.12
C ILE A 245 10.32 -3.86 -10.74
N VAL A 246 11.61 -4.04 -10.56
CA VAL A 246 12.34 -3.61 -9.36
C VAL A 246 13.57 -2.80 -9.74
N SER A 247 13.95 -1.83 -8.91
CA SER A 247 15.12 -0.98 -9.17
C SER A 247 16.46 -1.68 -8.90
N ASP A 248 16.47 -2.71 -8.07
CA ASP A 248 17.59 -3.61 -7.80
C ASP A 248 17.06 -5.02 -7.54
N LYS A 249 17.60 -6.02 -8.23
CA LYS A 249 17.13 -7.40 -8.17
C LYS A 249 18.11 -8.29 -7.43
N THR A 250 17.67 -8.86 -6.31
CA THR A 250 18.41 -9.88 -5.58
C THR A 250 17.68 -11.22 -5.60
N SER A 251 18.43 -12.31 -5.44
CA SER A 251 17.85 -13.65 -5.32
C SER A 251 16.92 -13.80 -4.11
N SER A 252 17.15 -13.02 -3.06
CA SER A 252 16.28 -12.94 -1.87
C SER A 252 14.92 -12.34 -2.23
N PHE A 253 14.89 -11.20 -2.95
CA PHE A 253 13.64 -10.57 -3.38
C PHE A 253 12.81 -11.50 -4.26
N GLU A 254 13.44 -12.20 -5.21
CA GLU A 254 12.72 -13.12 -6.08
C GLU A 254 12.05 -14.28 -5.30
N LYS A 255 12.72 -14.81 -4.27
CA LYS A 255 12.12 -15.81 -3.37
C LYS A 255 10.97 -15.22 -2.55
N SER A 256 11.14 -14.02 -2.02
CA SER A 256 10.15 -13.36 -1.16
C SER A 256 8.88 -12.96 -1.92
N THR A 257 8.93 -12.73 -3.25
CA THR A 257 7.74 -12.40 -4.04
C THR A 257 6.60 -13.40 -3.89
N ARG A 258 6.92 -14.70 -3.73
CA ARG A 258 5.92 -15.75 -3.50
C ARG A 258 5.13 -15.55 -2.21
N ILE A 259 5.76 -14.98 -1.19
CA ILE A 259 5.12 -14.72 0.10
C ILE A 259 4.06 -13.63 -0.06
N PHE A 260 4.39 -12.57 -0.81
CA PHE A 260 3.53 -11.40 -0.98
C PHE A 260 2.47 -11.57 -2.07
N PHE A 261 2.83 -12.14 -3.22
CA PHE A 261 1.93 -12.29 -4.37
C PHE A 261 1.20 -13.63 -4.41
N LYS A 262 1.66 -14.60 -3.61
CA LYS A 262 1.16 -16.00 -3.51
C LYS A 262 1.34 -16.86 -4.77
N GLU A 263 2.05 -16.35 -5.77
CA GLU A 263 2.43 -17.06 -6.99
C GLU A 263 3.87 -16.73 -7.37
N ARG A 264 4.45 -17.53 -8.24
CA ARG A 264 5.76 -17.19 -8.81
C ARG A 264 5.56 -16.12 -9.86
N ILE A 265 6.25 -15.00 -9.70
CA ILE A 265 6.31 -13.90 -10.66
C ILE A 265 7.74 -13.73 -11.16
N SER A 266 7.90 -13.27 -12.40
CA SER A 266 9.18 -12.85 -12.92
C SER A 266 9.40 -11.38 -12.61
N LEU A 267 10.55 -11.05 -12.03
CA LEU A 267 10.95 -9.66 -11.78
C LEU A 267 11.87 -9.21 -12.91
N GLU A 268 11.54 -8.06 -13.49
CA GLU A 268 12.42 -7.29 -14.37
C GLU A 268 13.25 -6.33 -13.50
N GLU A 269 14.55 -6.21 -13.77
CA GLU A 269 15.38 -5.16 -13.16
C GLU A 269 15.44 -3.96 -14.10
N LEU A 270 15.14 -2.78 -13.58
CA LEU A 270 15.24 -1.53 -14.33
C LEU A 270 15.65 -0.38 -13.42
N ARG A 271 16.84 0.17 -13.70
CA ARG A 271 17.34 1.37 -13.03
C ARG A 271 16.79 2.60 -13.71
N ILE A 272 16.03 3.41 -12.99
CA ILE A 272 15.42 4.66 -13.48
C ILE A 272 16.08 5.91 -12.91
N TRP A 273 17.21 5.73 -12.20
CA TRP A 273 17.84 6.78 -11.37
C TRP A 273 18.95 7.55 -12.07
N ASP A 274 19.44 7.06 -13.21
CA ASP A 274 20.51 7.66 -14.00
C ASP A 274 20.07 8.90 -14.78
#